data_8c1475163d21a0ccd24b7f2e487bf061
#
_entry.id   8c1475163d21a0ccd24b7f2e487bf061
#
_cell.length_a   1.000
_cell.length_b   1.000
_cell.length_c   1.000
_cell.angle_alpha   90.00
_cell.angle_beta   90.00
_cell.angle_gamma   90.00
#
_symmetry.space_group_name_H-M   'P 1'
#
loop_
_entity.id
_entity.type
_entity.pdbx_description
1 polymer ?
#
loop_
_entity_poly.entity_id
_entity_poly.type
_entity_poly.pdbx_seq_one_letter_code
_entity_poly.pdbx_strand_id
1 'polypeptide(L)'
;MATRGKVARWVRRGSTLLLLMAIGAVLLFSQCEQFGAVPSGPDHQRMTESPNYNPEKDIFVNETPGVIDEMLAHSGFWANPRKNLTNNFLFNPNTPTPNVLLPEVRGQLPSDLRDTSDTVKFTWLGHATVLASINEKTILFDPVFSESAAPVSWVVKRYQPPAISIDELPSIDFIVISHDHYDHLDMKAIKFFRESGTRFLVPLGVASHLEHWGISRDRVIEFDWWQTRDIAGISFTCTPAQHFSGRTATIAMQKTLWSSWALRTEATSVYFSGDSGYAGHFKEIGDRLGPFDLTFIDAGQYNERW
;
A
#
# COMPACT_ATOMS: atom_id res chain seq x y z
N MET A 1 -28.56 -52.39 -14.39
CA MET A 1 -27.88 -51.40 -15.25
C MET A 1 -28.43 -49.95 -15.12
N ALA A 2 -29.70 -49.76 -14.73
CA ALA A 2 -30.32 -48.41 -14.66
C ALA A 2 -29.80 -47.47 -13.57
N THR A 3 -29.23 -47.96 -12.50
CA THR A 3 -28.75 -47.12 -11.35
C THR A 3 -27.41 -46.41 -11.62
N ARG A 4 -26.49 -46.98 -12.35
CA ARG A 4 -25.20 -46.37 -12.71
C ARG A 4 -25.35 -45.10 -13.57
N GLY A 5 -26.29 -45.09 -14.49
CA GLY A 5 -26.55 -43.91 -15.34
C GLY A 5 -27.23 -42.72 -14.61
N LYS A 6 -28.00 -43.01 -13.56
CA LYS A 6 -28.57 -41.94 -12.70
C LYS A 6 -27.49 -41.27 -11.82
N VAL A 7 -26.64 -42.07 -11.16
CA VAL A 7 -25.53 -41.58 -10.35
C VAL A 7 -24.57 -40.72 -11.18
N ALA A 8 -24.16 -41.19 -12.36
CA ALA A 8 -23.28 -40.43 -13.25
C ALA A 8 -23.88 -39.08 -13.68
N ARG A 9 -25.20 -39.01 -13.89
CA ARG A 9 -25.94 -37.76 -14.20
C ARG A 9 -25.98 -36.81 -12.99
N TRP A 10 -26.19 -37.32 -11.79
CA TRP A 10 -26.18 -36.53 -10.57
C TRP A 10 -24.77 -35.95 -10.28
N VAL A 11 -23.72 -36.76 -10.43
CA VAL A 11 -22.33 -36.31 -10.27
C VAL A 11 -21.99 -35.22 -11.30
N ARG A 12 -22.31 -35.42 -12.58
CA ARG A 12 -22.11 -34.38 -13.61
C ARG A 12 -22.85 -33.09 -13.32
N ARG A 13 -24.13 -33.17 -12.92
CA ARG A 13 -24.90 -31.98 -12.56
C ARG A 13 -24.33 -31.26 -11.34
N GLY A 14 -23.89 -31.99 -10.32
CA GLY A 14 -23.22 -31.44 -9.15
C GLY A 14 -21.90 -30.75 -9.51
N SER A 15 -21.08 -31.39 -10.36
CA SER A 15 -19.82 -30.79 -10.83
C SER A 15 -20.03 -29.54 -11.67
N THR A 16 -21.07 -29.54 -12.55
CA THR A 16 -21.41 -28.36 -13.35
C THR A 16 -21.91 -27.20 -12.46
N LEU A 17 -22.72 -27.48 -11.45
CA LEU A 17 -23.20 -26.46 -10.51
C LEU A 17 -22.04 -25.87 -9.68
N LEU A 18 -21.12 -26.70 -9.19
CA LEU A 18 -19.93 -26.25 -8.48
C LEU A 18 -19.02 -25.39 -9.36
N LEU A 19 -18.85 -25.77 -10.63
CA LEU A 19 -18.08 -24.98 -11.59
C LEU A 19 -18.75 -23.63 -11.87
N LEU A 20 -20.07 -23.59 -12.06
CA LEU A 20 -20.81 -22.35 -12.26
C LEU A 20 -20.79 -21.45 -11.03
N MET A 21 -20.86 -22.02 -9.81
CA MET A 21 -20.70 -21.26 -8.57
C MET A 21 -19.28 -20.72 -8.44
N ALA A 22 -18.26 -21.50 -8.77
CA ALA A 22 -16.88 -21.03 -8.77
C ALA A 22 -16.64 -19.91 -9.79
N ILE A 23 -17.17 -20.03 -11.01
CA ILE A 23 -17.12 -18.96 -12.02
C ILE A 23 -17.88 -17.73 -11.53
N GLY A 24 -19.06 -17.90 -10.98
CA GLY A 24 -19.86 -16.80 -10.41
C GLY A 24 -19.12 -16.10 -9.26
N ALA A 25 -18.49 -16.85 -8.38
CA ALA A 25 -17.66 -16.30 -7.30
C ALA A 25 -16.45 -15.52 -7.85
N VAL A 26 -15.74 -16.06 -8.85
CA VAL A 26 -14.62 -15.37 -9.51
C VAL A 26 -15.10 -14.07 -10.18
N LEU A 27 -16.23 -14.10 -10.88
CA LEU A 27 -16.81 -12.90 -11.53
C LEU A 27 -17.24 -11.85 -10.49
N LEU A 28 -17.89 -12.25 -9.40
CA LEU A 28 -18.24 -11.35 -8.30
C LEU A 28 -17.00 -10.77 -7.61
N PHE A 29 -15.96 -11.59 -7.42
CA PHE A 29 -14.70 -11.15 -6.82
C PHE A 29 -13.95 -10.20 -7.74
N SER A 30 -13.95 -10.43 -9.05
CA SER A 30 -13.30 -9.56 -10.04
C SER A 30 -13.95 -8.17 -10.17
N GLN A 31 -15.21 -8.02 -9.71
CA GLN A 31 -15.93 -6.74 -9.64
C GLN A 31 -15.75 -6.03 -8.29
N CYS A 32 -14.95 -6.56 -7.40
CA CYS A 32 -14.72 -5.91 -6.10
C CYS A 32 -13.88 -4.63 -6.27
N GLU A 33 -14.50 -3.48 -6.03
CA GLU A 33 -13.84 -2.16 -6.09
C GLU A 33 -12.54 -2.08 -5.28
N GLN A 34 -12.43 -2.87 -4.21
CA GLN A 34 -11.24 -2.94 -3.36
C GLN A 34 -9.98 -3.36 -4.12
N PHE A 35 -10.11 -4.09 -5.23
CA PHE A 35 -8.96 -4.46 -6.05
C PHE A 35 -8.39 -3.29 -6.85
N GLY A 36 -9.14 -2.19 -6.99
CA GLY A 36 -8.74 -1.05 -7.82
C GLY A 36 -8.70 -1.41 -9.31
N ALA A 37 -7.79 -0.81 -10.04
CA ALA A 37 -7.63 -1.02 -11.48
C ALA A 37 -6.17 -1.33 -11.85
N VAL A 38 -5.97 -2.19 -12.83
CA VAL A 38 -4.66 -2.42 -13.45
C VAL A 38 -4.37 -1.26 -14.41
N PRO A 39 -3.17 -0.66 -14.37
CA PRO A 39 -2.78 0.40 -15.29
C PRO A 39 -2.94 -0.01 -16.76
N SER A 40 -3.47 0.88 -17.58
CA SER A 40 -3.70 0.63 -18.99
C SER A 40 -3.54 1.92 -19.81
N GLY A 41 -3.46 1.80 -21.14
CA GLY A 41 -3.33 2.95 -22.02
C GLY A 41 -2.13 3.84 -21.69
N PRO A 42 -2.31 5.17 -21.55
CA PRO A 42 -1.22 6.11 -21.27
C PRO A 42 -0.48 5.82 -19.94
N ASP A 43 -1.18 5.31 -18.92
CA ASP A 43 -0.56 4.95 -17.65
C ASP A 43 0.40 3.77 -17.80
N HIS A 44 -0.02 2.72 -18.49
CA HIS A 44 0.84 1.58 -18.80
C HIS A 44 2.03 2.01 -19.69
N GLN A 45 1.82 2.90 -20.65
CA GLN A 45 2.92 3.41 -21.49
C GLN A 45 3.99 4.10 -20.63
N ARG A 46 3.61 4.98 -19.71
CA ARG A 46 4.57 5.63 -18.79
C ARG A 46 5.35 4.63 -17.95
N MET A 47 4.70 3.55 -17.52
CA MET A 47 5.37 2.47 -16.77
C MET A 47 6.44 1.78 -17.60
N THR A 48 6.17 1.50 -18.89
CA THR A 48 7.13 0.83 -19.80
C THR A 48 8.35 1.69 -20.12
N GLU A 49 8.30 2.99 -19.88
CA GLU A 49 9.44 3.92 -20.03
C GLU A 49 10.36 3.93 -18.82
N SER A 50 9.91 3.36 -17.68
CA SER A 50 10.70 3.26 -16.46
C SER A 50 11.86 2.25 -16.61
N PRO A 51 13.09 2.60 -16.16
CA PRO A 51 14.21 1.65 -16.12
C PRO A 51 13.96 0.49 -15.14
N ASN A 52 13.01 0.64 -14.23
CA ASN A 52 12.66 -0.35 -13.20
C ASN A 52 11.54 -1.30 -13.68
N TYR A 53 11.08 -1.16 -14.93
CA TYR A 53 10.04 -1.99 -15.50
C TYR A 53 10.63 -3.09 -16.39
N ASN A 54 10.17 -4.33 -16.20
CA ASN A 54 10.53 -5.45 -17.06
C ASN A 54 9.41 -5.69 -18.09
N PRO A 55 9.62 -5.33 -19.37
CA PRO A 55 8.58 -5.44 -20.39
C PRO A 55 8.25 -6.88 -20.79
N GLU A 56 9.17 -7.82 -20.63
CA GLU A 56 8.93 -9.25 -20.94
C GLU A 56 7.97 -9.89 -19.95
N LYS A 57 8.06 -9.49 -18.67
CA LYS A 57 7.21 -9.97 -17.59
C LYS A 57 6.01 -9.07 -17.33
N ASP A 58 6.01 -7.86 -17.91
CA ASP A 58 5.01 -6.82 -17.69
C ASP A 58 4.85 -6.46 -16.21
N ILE A 59 5.98 -6.25 -15.49
CA ILE A 59 6.04 -5.95 -14.06
C ILE A 59 7.18 -5.00 -13.72
N PHE A 60 7.05 -4.29 -12.58
CA PHE A 60 8.18 -3.63 -11.94
C PHE A 60 9.10 -4.63 -11.22
N VAL A 61 10.37 -4.28 -11.07
CA VAL A 61 11.38 -5.12 -10.44
C VAL A 61 12.19 -4.34 -9.41
N ASN A 62 12.68 -5.03 -8.37
CA ASN A 62 13.59 -4.46 -7.38
C ASN A 62 15.00 -4.27 -7.96
N GLU A 63 15.74 -3.26 -7.45
CA GLU A 63 17.16 -3.06 -7.75
C GLU A 63 17.99 -4.26 -7.24
N THR A 64 17.63 -4.83 -6.08
CA THR A 64 18.25 -6.05 -5.55
C THR A 64 17.33 -7.24 -5.83
N PRO A 65 17.63 -8.08 -6.83
CA PRO A 65 16.77 -9.21 -7.19
C PRO A 65 16.84 -10.34 -6.16
N GLY A 66 15.82 -11.18 -6.13
CA GLY A 66 15.78 -12.45 -5.41
C GLY A 66 15.29 -12.39 -3.96
N VAL A 67 15.42 -11.26 -3.24
CA VAL A 67 15.02 -11.15 -1.83
C VAL A 67 13.51 -11.38 -1.66
N ILE A 68 12.71 -10.71 -2.48
CA ILE A 68 11.25 -10.87 -2.43
C ILE A 68 10.83 -12.26 -2.93
N ASP A 69 11.49 -12.79 -3.96
CA ASP A 69 11.23 -14.14 -4.45
C ASP A 69 11.51 -15.18 -3.35
N GLU A 70 12.60 -15.02 -2.60
CA GLU A 70 12.92 -15.88 -1.46
C GLU A 70 11.89 -15.74 -0.34
N MET A 71 11.50 -14.53 0.01
CA MET A 71 10.44 -14.26 1.00
C MET A 71 9.13 -14.93 0.59
N LEU A 72 8.67 -14.74 -0.64
CA LEU A 72 7.44 -15.33 -1.15
C LEU A 72 7.51 -16.86 -1.23
N ALA A 73 8.66 -17.42 -1.59
CA ALA A 73 8.87 -18.87 -1.61
C ALA A 73 8.77 -19.52 -0.22
N HIS A 74 9.19 -18.80 0.84
CA HIS A 74 9.17 -19.31 2.21
C HIS A 74 7.89 -18.95 2.99
N SER A 75 7.28 -17.82 2.71
CA SER A 75 6.09 -17.31 3.39
C SER A 75 4.80 -17.52 2.60
N GLY A 76 4.89 -17.75 1.30
CA GLY A 76 3.74 -17.86 0.41
C GLY A 76 2.80 -19.02 0.77
N PHE A 77 1.50 -18.79 0.64
CA PHE A 77 0.43 -19.78 0.89
C PHE A 77 0.72 -21.13 0.17
N TRP A 78 1.25 -21.08 -1.03
CA TRP A 78 1.54 -22.25 -1.87
C TRP A 78 2.83 -22.99 -1.50
N ALA A 79 3.75 -22.36 -0.76
CA ALA A 79 4.99 -23.01 -0.31
C ALA A 79 4.71 -24.15 0.68
N ASN A 80 3.65 -24.02 1.50
CA ASN A 80 3.25 -25.04 2.46
C ASN A 80 1.72 -25.08 2.65
N PRO A 81 0.94 -25.54 1.67
CA PRO A 81 -0.52 -25.42 1.71
C PRO A 81 -1.16 -26.14 2.90
N ARG A 82 -0.57 -27.28 3.38
CA ARG A 82 -1.06 -27.97 4.59
C ARG A 82 -0.79 -27.19 5.86
N LYS A 83 0.42 -26.64 6.02
CA LYS A 83 0.81 -25.83 7.17
C LYS A 83 0.04 -24.52 7.18
N ASN A 84 -0.24 -23.95 6.02
CA ASN A 84 -0.98 -22.71 5.87
C ASN A 84 -2.50 -22.89 6.03
N LEU A 85 -3.06 -24.08 5.76
CA LEU A 85 -4.43 -24.43 6.13
C LEU A 85 -4.63 -24.61 7.64
N THR A 86 -3.60 -25.05 8.36
CA THR A 86 -3.66 -25.36 9.79
C THR A 86 -3.10 -24.27 10.70
N ASN A 87 -2.09 -23.49 10.23
CA ASN A 87 -1.45 -22.37 10.97
C ASN A 87 -1.73 -21.04 10.30
N ASN A 88 -2.89 -20.85 9.94
CA ASN A 88 -3.34 -19.94 8.93
C ASN A 88 -3.15 -18.47 9.29
N PHE A 89 -2.49 -17.72 8.43
CA PHE A 89 -2.52 -16.26 8.32
C PHE A 89 -3.96 -15.67 8.46
N LEU A 90 -4.99 -16.39 7.96
CA LEU A 90 -6.38 -15.96 8.03
C LEU A 90 -7.08 -16.35 9.35
N PHE A 91 -6.60 -17.38 10.05
CA PHE A 91 -7.29 -17.98 11.21
C PHE A 91 -6.32 -18.37 12.33
N ASN A 92 -5.09 -17.85 12.35
CA ASN A 92 -4.11 -18.20 13.36
C ASN A 92 -4.47 -17.52 14.70
N PRO A 93 -4.92 -18.27 15.71
CA PRO A 93 -5.18 -17.72 17.04
C PRO A 93 -3.88 -17.29 17.76
N ASN A 94 -2.71 -17.62 17.21
CA ASN A 94 -1.40 -17.29 17.75
C ASN A 94 -0.75 -16.08 17.04
N THR A 95 -1.52 -15.22 16.38
CA THR A 95 -0.99 -13.91 15.97
C THR A 95 -0.48 -13.20 17.21
N PRO A 96 0.71 -12.61 17.21
CA PRO A 96 1.27 -11.89 18.37
C PRO A 96 0.55 -10.54 18.56
N THR A 97 -0.76 -10.63 18.76
CA THR A 97 -1.58 -9.46 19.09
C THR A 97 -1.36 -9.13 20.56
N PRO A 98 -1.07 -7.88 20.92
CA PRO A 98 -0.96 -7.48 22.32
C PRO A 98 -2.23 -7.82 23.10
N ASN A 99 -2.06 -8.34 24.33
CA ASN A 99 -3.19 -8.67 25.20
C ASN A 99 -3.92 -7.43 25.76
N VAL A 100 -3.30 -6.26 25.62
CA VAL A 100 -3.84 -4.97 26.03
C VAL A 100 -3.64 -3.97 24.91
N LEU A 101 -4.52 -2.98 24.81
CA LEU A 101 -4.34 -1.90 23.86
C LEU A 101 -3.04 -1.15 24.16
N LEU A 102 -2.34 -0.74 23.13
CA LEU A 102 -1.15 0.09 23.27
C LEU A 102 -1.56 1.46 23.81
N PRO A 103 -0.69 2.11 24.61
CA PRO A 103 -0.93 3.48 25.05
C PRO A 103 -1.09 4.42 23.84
N GLU A 104 -2.09 5.27 23.91
CA GLU A 104 -2.38 6.24 22.85
C GLU A 104 -2.82 7.58 23.43
N VAL A 105 -2.55 8.68 22.75
CA VAL A 105 -3.09 9.99 23.03
C VAL A 105 -4.24 10.23 22.05
N ARG A 106 -5.48 10.20 22.56
CA ARG A 106 -6.68 10.37 21.71
C ARG A 106 -7.09 11.84 21.60
N GLY A 107 -7.63 12.18 20.43
CA GLY A 107 -8.40 13.40 20.22
C GLY A 107 -7.61 14.71 20.30
N GLN A 108 -6.29 14.68 20.23
CA GLN A 108 -5.47 15.89 20.29
C GLN A 108 -4.47 15.94 19.14
N LEU A 109 -4.92 16.48 18.02
CA LEU A 109 -3.94 16.98 17.04
C LEU A 109 -3.38 18.31 17.57
N PRO A 110 -2.08 18.61 17.34
CA PRO A 110 -1.51 19.90 17.66
C PRO A 110 -2.35 21.03 17.03
N SER A 111 -2.80 22.00 17.82
CA SER A 111 -3.59 23.15 17.35
C SER A 111 -2.83 24.04 16.38
N ASP A 112 -1.52 23.93 16.36
CA ASP A 112 -0.55 24.71 15.61
C ASP A 112 0.12 23.92 14.46
N LEU A 113 -0.55 22.89 13.92
CA LEU A 113 -0.04 22.09 12.81
C LEU A 113 0.41 22.91 11.60
N ARG A 114 -0.16 24.10 11.39
CA ARG A 114 0.15 24.98 10.25
C ARG A 114 0.86 26.27 10.69
N ASP A 115 1.60 26.23 11.78
CA ASP A 115 2.40 27.39 12.14
C ASP A 115 3.58 27.59 11.17
N THR A 116 4.12 28.79 11.15
CA THR A 116 5.25 29.20 10.29
C THR A 116 6.61 28.74 10.83
N SER A 117 6.65 27.72 11.69
CA SER A 117 7.91 27.22 12.22
C SER A 117 8.64 26.37 11.19
N ASP A 118 9.95 26.51 11.14
CA ASP A 118 10.85 25.68 10.31
C ASP A 118 10.95 24.23 10.81
N THR A 119 10.15 23.85 11.81
CA THR A 119 10.16 22.53 12.43
C THR A 119 9.09 21.62 11.84
N VAL A 120 9.43 20.34 11.68
CA VAL A 120 8.43 19.33 11.34
C VAL A 120 7.61 18.96 12.56
N LYS A 121 6.28 19.06 12.45
CA LYS A 121 5.36 18.50 13.43
C LYS A 121 4.74 17.23 12.84
N PHE A 122 4.66 16.17 13.62
CA PHE A 122 4.06 14.94 13.15
C PHE A 122 3.22 14.26 14.22
N THR A 123 2.27 13.46 13.76
CA THR A 123 1.46 12.56 14.59
C THR A 123 1.41 11.20 13.91
N TRP A 124 1.88 10.18 14.59
CA TRP A 124 1.72 8.80 14.13
C TRP A 124 0.30 8.33 14.48
N LEU A 125 -0.46 7.94 13.47
CA LEU A 125 -1.86 7.53 13.59
C LEU A 125 -2.05 6.01 13.65
N GLY A 126 -0.96 5.27 13.64
CA GLY A 126 -0.92 3.82 13.69
C GLY A 126 -0.54 3.20 12.34
N HIS A 127 0.04 2.00 12.38
CA HIS A 127 0.65 1.31 11.24
C HIS A 127 1.61 2.24 10.49
N ALA A 128 1.48 2.40 9.19
CA ALA A 128 2.29 3.31 8.36
C ALA A 128 1.71 4.73 8.25
N THR A 129 0.55 5.01 8.85
CA THR A 129 -0.13 6.31 8.69
C THR A 129 0.52 7.39 9.55
N VAL A 130 1.08 8.40 8.91
CA VAL A 130 1.69 9.58 9.56
C VAL A 130 1.07 10.85 9.02
N LEU A 131 0.57 11.69 9.91
CA LEU A 131 0.20 13.07 9.62
C LEU A 131 1.39 13.97 9.95
N ALA A 132 1.89 14.73 8.98
CA ALA A 132 2.99 15.67 9.18
C ALA A 132 2.62 17.07 8.70
N SER A 133 3.21 18.07 9.34
CA SER A 133 3.22 19.44 8.87
C SER A 133 4.64 19.82 8.50
N ILE A 134 4.84 20.22 7.26
CA ILE A 134 6.12 20.61 6.67
C ILE A 134 5.88 21.85 5.82
N ASN A 135 6.59 22.94 6.09
CA ASN A 135 6.46 24.20 5.36
C ASN A 135 4.97 24.66 5.22
N GLU A 136 4.27 24.72 6.35
CA GLU A 136 2.84 25.10 6.44
C GLU A 136 1.87 24.17 5.66
N LYS A 137 2.36 23.07 5.11
CA LYS A 137 1.55 22.09 4.38
C LYS A 137 1.29 20.86 5.23
N THR A 138 0.06 20.41 5.21
CA THR A 138 -0.37 19.20 5.90
C THR A 138 -0.27 18.02 4.93
N ILE A 139 0.57 17.07 5.29
CA ILE A 139 0.89 15.88 4.48
C ILE A 139 0.45 14.64 5.24
N LEU A 140 -0.29 13.78 4.57
CA LEU A 140 -0.73 12.50 5.13
C LEU A 140 -0.06 11.35 4.35
N PHE A 141 0.79 10.59 5.03
CA PHE A 141 1.44 9.42 4.47
C PHE A 141 0.60 8.18 4.70
N ASP A 142 0.46 7.35 3.67
CA ASP A 142 -0.18 6.04 3.67
C ASP A 142 -1.44 5.96 4.55
N PRO A 143 -2.51 6.71 4.21
CA PRO A 143 -3.69 6.83 5.05
C PRO A 143 -4.50 5.53 5.11
N VAL A 144 -4.51 4.87 6.27
CA VAL A 144 -5.29 3.66 6.54
C VAL A 144 -6.17 3.86 7.76
N PHE A 145 -7.47 3.95 7.55
CA PHE A 145 -8.48 4.14 8.59
C PHE A 145 -9.48 2.98 8.66
N SER A 146 -9.46 2.08 7.67
CA SER A 146 -10.28 0.87 7.67
C SER A 146 -9.87 -0.11 8.76
N GLU A 147 -10.83 -0.93 9.20
CA GLU A 147 -10.61 -1.98 10.21
C GLU A 147 -9.82 -3.18 9.67
N SER A 148 -9.67 -3.29 8.36
CA SER A 148 -9.11 -4.46 7.69
C SER A 148 -8.20 -4.05 6.54
N ALA A 149 -7.03 -4.64 6.47
CA ALA A 149 -6.07 -4.54 5.36
C ALA A 149 -6.30 -5.65 4.33
N ALA A 150 -7.54 -5.81 3.87
CA ALA A 150 -7.92 -6.84 2.91
C ALA A 150 -9.18 -6.44 2.13
N PRO A 151 -9.46 -7.08 0.98
CA PRO A 151 -10.68 -6.80 0.20
C PRO A 151 -11.97 -7.14 0.95
N VAL A 152 -11.88 -7.96 2.00
CA VAL A 152 -13.02 -8.35 2.82
C VAL A 152 -12.79 -7.99 4.28
N SER A 153 -13.78 -7.39 4.93
CA SER A 153 -13.65 -6.73 6.24
C SER A 153 -13.36 -7.67 7.44
N TRP A 154 -13.54 -8.97 7.28
CA TRP A 154 -13.30 -9.95 8.35
C TRP A 154 -11.89 -10.59 8.30
N VAL A 155 -11.07 -10.23 7.30
CA VAL A 155 -9.71 -10.73 7.07
C VAL A 155 -8.70 -9.63 7.41
N VAL A 156 -7.54 -9.99 7.95
CA VAL A 156 -6.43 -9.09 8.32
C VAL A 156 -6.92 -7.84 9.05
N LYS A 157 -7.60 -8.08 10.17
CA LYS A 157 -8.10 -6.98 11.02
C LYS A 157 -6.97 -6.33 11.80
N ARG A 158 -7.03 -5.00 11.91
CA ARG A 158 -6.19 -4.29 12.88
C ARG A 158 -6.66 -4.62 14.29
N TYR A 159 -5.74 -4.70 15.24
CA TYR A 159 -6.07 -5.00 16.64
C TYR A 159 -6.48 -3.75 17.42
N GLN A 160 -6.12 -2.56 16.97
CA GLN A 160 -6.44 -1.28 17.60
C GLN A 160 -6.84 -0.26 16.54
N PRO A 161 -7.95 0.48 16.72
CA PRO A 161 -8.33 1.53 15.80
C PRO A 161 -7.31 2.67 15.81
N PRO A 162 -7.30 3.54 14.78
CA PRO A 162 -6.49 4.76 14.80
C PRO A 162 -6.84 5.64 16.01
N ALA A 163 -5.87 6.40 16.51
CA ALA A 163 -6.06 7.29 17.66
C ALA A 163 -7.08 8.40 17.41
N ILE A 164 -7.30 8.77 16.14
CA ILE A 164 -8.34 9.69 15.67
C ILE A 164 -9.08 9.06 14.48
N SER A 165 -10.32 9.48 14.25
CA SER A 165 -11.07 9.09 13.06
C SER A 165 -10.65 9.95 11.85
N ILE A 166 -10.99 9.50 10.66
CA ILE A 166 -10.69 10.25 9.43
C ILE A 166 -11.43 11.61 9.40
N ASP A 167 -12.60 11.70 10.01
CA ASP A 167 -13.41 12.92 10.10
C ASP A 167 -12.79 13.98 11.02
N GLU A 168 -11.89 13.58 11.92
CA GLU A 168 -11.17 14.48 12.84
C GLU A 168 -9.88 15.04 12.21
N LEU A 169 -9.51 14.60 11.00
CA LEU A 169 -8.34 15.13 10.30
C LEU A 169 -8.53 16.60 9.92
N PRO A 170 -7.48 17.41 9.99
CA PRO A 170 -7.48 18.76 9.42
C PRO A 170 -7.57 18.70 7.89
N SER A 171 -7.69 19.84 7.24
CA SER A 171 -7.54 19.90 5.77
C SER A 171 -6.17 19.39 5.38
N ILE A 172 -6.13 18.41 4.47
CA ILE A 172 -4.91 17.78 3.96
C ILE A 172 -4.53 18.42 2.61
N ASP A 173 -3.31 18.94 2.50
CA ASP A 173 -2.80 19.49 1.23
C ASP A 173 -2.33 18.36 0.31
N PHE A 174 -1.59 17.38 0.86
CA PHE A 174 -1.00 16.28 0.11
C PHE A 174 -1.22 14.94 0.79
N ILE A 175 -1.56 13.93 0.01
CA ILE A 175 -1.47 12.52 0.40
C ILE A 175 -0.32 11.92 -0.38
N VAL A 176 0.62 11.30 0.34
CA VAL A 176 1.78 10.60 -0.21
C VAL A 176 1.61 9.11 0.02
N ILE A 177 1.63 8.33 -1.05
CA ILE A 177 1.45 6.87 -1.01
C ILE A 177 2.77 6.20 -1.34
N SER A 178 3.17 5.22 -0.53
CA SER A 178 4.37 4.43 -0.79
C SER A 178 4.12 3.33 -1.81
N HIS A 179 3.02 2.59 -1.70
CA HIS A 179 2.65 1.50 -2.60
C HIS A 179 1.17 1.11 -2.45
N ASP A 180 0.71 0.14 -3.21
CA ASP A 180 -0.72 -0.18 -3.33
C ASP A 180 -1.25 -1.28 -2.40
N HIS A 181 -0.47 -1.80 -1.44
CA HIS A 181 -0.99 -2.77 -0.48
C HIS A 181 -2.14 -2.18 0.35
N TYR A 182 -3.01 -3.06 0.86
CA TYR A 182 -4.24 -2.65 1.56
C TYR A 182 -4.00 -1.89 2.86
N ASP A 183 -2.86 -2.09 3.49
CA ASP A 183 -2.41 -1.44 4.73
C ASP A 183 -1.60 -0.15 4.49
N HIS A 184 -1.50 0.31 3.23
CA HIS A 184 -0.91 1.58 2.81
C HIS A 184 -1.85 2.40 1.92
N LEU A 185 -2.64 1.73 1.07
CA LEU A 185 -3.61 2.36 0.17
C LEU A 185 -5.02 1.87 0.51
N ASP A 186 -5.68 2.55 1.43
CA ASP A 186 -7.05 2.26 1.86
C ASP A 186 -8.08 2.95 0.97
N MET A 187 -8.85 2.18 0.21
CA MET A 187 -9.89 2.69 -0.69
C MET A 187 -10.88 3.63 0.02
N LYS A 188 -11.29 3.32 1.26
CA LYS A 188 -12.26 4.15 1.99
C LYS A 188 -11.64 5.50 2.36
N ALA A 189 -10.39 5.49 2.80
CA ALA A 189 -9.65 6.71 3.09
C ALA A 189 -9.47 7.56 1.83
N ILE A 190 -9.09 6.96 0.70
CA ILE A 190 -8.97 7.69 -0.58
C ILE A 190 -10.31 8.29 -1.01
N LYS A 191 -11.40 7.52 -0.94
CA LYS A 191 -12.74 7.99 -1.30
C LYS A 191 -13.24 9.14 -0.40
N PHE A 192 -12.81 9.19 0.85
CA PHE A 192 -13.13 10.32 1.75
C PHE A 192 -12.63 11.66 1.17
N PHE A 193 -11.45 11.65 0.53
CA PHE A 193 -10.86 12.85 -0.07
C PHE A 193 -11.33 13.13 -1.51
N ARG A 194 -12.35 12.44 -2.01
CA ARG A 194 -12.81 12.60 -3.41
C ARG A 194 -13.18 14.02 -3.74
N GLU A 195 -13.96 14.68 -2.89
CA GLU A 195 -14.47 16.05 -3.10
C GLU A 195 -13.58 17.14 -2.45
N SER A 196 -12.41 16.76 -1.92
CA SER A 196 -11.47 17.73 -1.31
C SER A 196 -10.54 18.34 -2.36
N GLY A 197 -9.78 19.37 -1.96
CA GLY A 197 -8.70 19.95 -2.77
C GLY A 197 -7.36 19.20 -2.64
N THR A 198 -7.31 18.09 -1.91
CA THR A 198 -6.11 17.29 -1.64
C THR A 198 -5.48 16.76 -2.94
N ARG A 199 -4.16 16.90 -3.07
CA ARG A 199 -3.39 16.31 -4.17
C ARG A 199 -2.72 15.02 -3.71
N PHE A 200 -2.56 14.08 -4.65
CA PHE A 200 -2.00 12.76 -4.39
C PHE A 200 -0.66 12.63 -5.09
N LEU A 201 0.37 12.27 -4.35
CA LEU A 201 1.71 11.96 -4.85
C LEU A 201 1.92 10.46 -4.69
N VAL A 202 2.12 9.78 -5.80
CA VAL A 202 2.08 8.31 -5.83
C VAL A 202 3.14 7.75 -6.78
N PRO A 203 3.62 6.53 -6.59
CA PRO A 203 4.49 5.89 -7.57
C PRO A 203 3.72 5.49 -8.83
N LEU A 204 4.45 5.24 -9.92
CA LEU A 204 3.91 4.88 -11.23
C LEU A 204 2.88 3.74 -11.14
N GLY A 205 1.76 3.91 -11.83
CA GLY A 205 0.67 2.95 -11.94
C GLY A 205 -0.37 3.05 -10.82
N VAL A 206 -0.04 3.61 -9.66
CA VAL A 206 -0.99 3.74 -8.53
C VAL A 206 -2.14 4.70 -8.86
N ALA A 207 -1.94 5.67 -9.75
CA ALA A 207 -2.99 6.57 -10.22
C ALA A 207 -4.22 5.81 -10.73
N SER A 208 -4.03 4.67 -11.40
CA SER A 208 -5.14 3.85 -11.92
C SER A 208 -6.12 3.38 -10.83
N HIS A 209 -5.62 3.09 -9.62
CA HIS A 209 -6.49 2.78 -8.47
C HIS A 209 -7.28 4.00 -8.02
N LEU A 210 -6.61 5.15 -7.89
CA LEU A 210 -7.23 6.39 -7.43
C LEU A 210 -8.33 6.87 -8.39
N GLU A 211 -8.03 6.85 -9.69
CA GLU A 211 -9.01 7.20 -10.73
C GLU A 211 -10.21 6.25 -10.75
N HIS A 212 -9.97 4.95 -10.60
CA HIS A 212 -11.03 3.94 -10.47
C HIS A 212 -11.94 4.21 -9.27
N TRP A 213 -11.40 4.78 -8.19
CA TRP A 213 -12.17 5.16 -7.00
C TRP A 213 -12.73 6.58 -7.06
N GLY A 214 -12.57 7.27 -8.20
CA GLY A 214 -13.21 8.56 -8.50
C GLY A 214 -12.38 9.78 -8.09
N ILE A 215 -11.07 9.64 -7.92
CA ILE A 215 -10.17 10.80 -7.80
C ILE A 215 -9.88 11.33 -9.21
N SER A 216 -10.04 12.65 -9.40
CA SER A 216 -9.74 13.30 -10.66
C SER A 216 -8.24 13.24 -10.99
N ARG A 217 -7.88 12.91 -12.24
CA ARG A 217 -6.49 12.69 -12.69
C ARG A 217 -5.59 13.91 -12.50
N ASP A 218 -6.13 15.10 -12.64
CA ASP A 218 -5.41 16.37 -12.44
C ASP A 218 -4.91 16.58 -11.00
N ARG A 219 -5.46 15.86 -10.05
CA ARG A 219 -5.03 15.86 -8.64
C ARG A 219 -3.98 14.81 -8.32
N VAL A 220 -3.67 13.89 -9.24
CA VAL A 220 -2.73 12.78 -9.04
C VAL A 220 -1.44 13.05 -9.78
N ILE A 221 -0.33 13.02 -9.05
CA ILE A 221 1.02 13.20 -9.59
C ILE A 221 1.76 11.88 -9.39
N GLU A 222 2.10 11.23 -10.51
CA GLU A 222 2.91 10.01 -10.49
C GLU A 222 4.39 10.33 -10.57
N PHE A 223 5.19 9.48 -9.91
CA PHE A 223 6.64 9.55 -9.87
C PHE A 223 7.25 8.18 -10.16
N ASP A 224 8.35 8.19 -10.90
CA ASP A 224 9.28 7.06 -10.94
C ASP A 224 10.36 7.23 -9.85
N TRP A 225 11.13 6.20 -9.54
CA TRP A 225 12.26 6.30 -8.64
C TRP A 225 13.24 7.38 -9.11
N TRP A 226 13.75 8.14 -8.14
CA TRP A 226 14.68 9.26 -8.32
C TRP A 226 14.07 10.49 -9.00
N GLN A 227 12.78 10.48 -9.34
CA GLN A 227 12.13 11.69 -9.80
C GLN A 227 11.84 12.64 -8.64
N THR A 228 12.20 13.90 -8.85
CA THR A 228 11.93 14.99 -7.90
C THR A 228 10.99 16.01 -8.54
N ARG A 229 10.07 16.54 -7.73
CA ARG A 229 9.22 17.68 -8.12
C ARG A 229 9.09 18.65 -6.96
N ASP A 230 9.29 19.93 -7.27
CA ASP A 230 9.09 21.03 -6.33
C ASP A 230 7.63 21.46 -6.35
N ILE A 231 6.94 21.29 -5.24
CA ILE A 231 5.51 21.57 -5.12
C ILE A 231 5.28 22.32 -3.82
N ALA A 232 4.77 23.53 -3.92
CA ALA A 232 4.44 24.40 -2.77
C ALA A 232 5.62 24.62 -1.79
N GLY A 233 6.85 24.74 -2.32
CA GLY A 233 8.06 24.96 -1.54
C GLY A 233 8.63 23.70 -0.88
N ILE A 234 8.16 22.53 -1.28
CA ILE A 234 8.67 21.24 -0.84
C ILE A 234 9.13 20.44 -2.07
N SER A 235 10.38 19.99 -2.06
CA SER A 235 10.91 19.04 -3.04
C SER A 235 10.51 17.62 -2.62
N PHE A 236 9.62 16.99 -3.38
CA PHE A 236 9.23 15.61 -3.21
C PHE A 236 10.05 14.73 -4.14
N THR A 237 10.80 13.80 -3.59
CA THR A 237 11.57 12.80 -4.35
C THR A 237 11.03 11.41 -4.05
N CYS A 238 10.56 10.71 -5.08
CA CYS A 238 10.24 9.29 -5.00
C CYS A 238 11.55 8.51 -5.01
N THR A 239 11.77 7.64 -4.04
CA THR A 239 13.01 6.90 -3.85
C THR A 239 12.78 5.40 -3.85
N PRO A 240 13.77 4.56 -4.20
CA PRO A 240 13.63 3.11 -4.19
C PRO A 240 13.23 2.54 -2.84
N ALA A 241 12.54 1.41 -2.86
CA ALA A 241 12.31 0.54 -1.72
C ALA A 241 12.49 -0.93 -2.14
N GLN A 242 12.89 -1.79 -1.25
CA GLN A 242 13.01 -3.23 -1.47
C GLN A 242 11.71 -3.90 -1.04
N HIS A 243 10.72 -3.90 -1.92
CA HIS A 243 9.37 -4.36 -1.62
C HIS A 243 8.69 -4.93 -2.87
N PHE A 244 7.38 -4.98 -2.87
CA PHE A 244 6.54 -5.38 -4.00
C PHE A 244 5.18 -4.69 -3.91
N SER A 245 4.40 -4.77 -4.97
CA SER A 245 3.04 -4.23 -5.02
C SER A 245 2.03 -5.30 -5.41
N GLY A 246 0.75 -5.02 -5.21
CA GLY A 246 -0.35 -5.85 -5.70
C GLY A 246 -1.52 -5.97 -4.74
N ARG A 247 -2.71 -5.87 -5.30
CA ARG A 247 -3.99 -5.98 -4.59
C ARG A 247 -4.74 -7.27 -4.89
N THR A 248 -4.27 -8.08 -5.84
CA THR A 248 -4.81 -9.41 -6.14
C THR A 248 -3.68 -10.42 -6.20
N ALA A 249 -3.90 -11.60 -5.62
CA ALA A 249 -2.87 -12.59 -5.34
C ALA A 249 -2.13 -13.17 -6.56
N THR A 250 -2.56 -12.89 -7.79
CA THR A 250 -1.98 -13.51 -9.00
C THR A 250 -1.99 -12.62 -10.25
N ILE A 251 -2.98 -11.74 -10.40
CA ILE A 251 -3.20 -11.04 -11.68
C ILE A 251 -2.59 -9.64 -11.70
N ALA A 252 -2.47 -8.99 -10.54
CA ALA A 252 -2.00 -7.61 -10.42
C ALA A 252 -0.77 -7.45 -9.52
N MET A 253 0.02 -8.53 -9.34
CA MET A 253 1.28 -8.45 -8.61
C MET A 253 2.30 -7.64 -9.42
N GLN A 254 2.95 -6.68 -8.75
CA GLN A 254 4.03 -5.83 -9.30
C GLN A 254 3.61 -5.03 -10.55
N LYS A 255 2.29 -4.74 -10.69
CA LYS A 255 1.75 -3.93 -11.80
C LYS A 255 1.80 -2.43 -11.51
N THR A 256 2.09 -2.04 -10.27
CA THR A 256 2.37 -0.67 -9.86
C THR A 256 3.74 -0.61 -9.23
N LEU A 257 4.40 0.54 -9.25
CA LEU A 257 5.66 0.74 -8.56
C LEU A 257 5.43 0.88 -7.06
N TRP A 258 6.39 0.51 -6.25
CA TRP A 258 6.49 0.79 -4.81
C TRP A 258 7.63 1.77 -4.55
N SER A 259 7.61 2.47 -3.45
CA SER A 259 8.58 3.54 -3.20
C SER A 259 8.75 3.85 -1.72
N SER A 260 9.85 4.48 -1.41
CA SER A 260 10.04 5.37 -0.27
C SER A 260 10.02 6.83 -0.74
N TRP A 261 10.03 7.79 0.18
CA TRP A 261 9.92 9.20 -0.14
C TRP A 261 10.90 10.05 0.65
N ALA A 262 11.58 10.97 -0.03
CA ALA A 262 12.35 12.03 0.59
C ALA A 262 11.68 13.38 0.32
N LEU A 263 11.45 14.15 1.37
CA LEU A 263 10.88 15.49 1.32
C LEU A 263 11.92 16.47 1.84
N ARG A 264 12.13 17.57 1.12
CA ARG A 264 13.10 18.59 1.49
C ARG A 264 12.52 19.98 1.29
N THR A 265 12.78 20.84 2.28
CA THR A 265 12.58 22.30 2.22
C THR A 265 13.95 22.98 2.37
N GLU A 266 13.99 24.31 2.42
CA GLU A 266 15.22 25.03 2.76
C GLU A 266 15.70 24.72 4.19
N ALA A 267 14.75 24.49 5.12
CA ALA A 267 15.04 24.32 6.56
C ALA A 267 15.03 22.86 7.03
N THR A 268 14.37 21.95 6.32
CA THR A 268 14.07 20.62 6.86
C THR A 268 14.10 19.54 5.79
N SER A 269 14.53 18.33 6.21
CA SER A 269 14.53 17.13 5.37
C SER A 269 13.92 15.95 6.11
N VAL A 270 12.98 15.26 5.44
CA VAL A 270 12.24 14.13 5.99
C VAL A 270 12.33 12.94 5.07
N TYR A 271 12.52 11.76 5.63
CA TYR A 271 12.47 10.49 4.90
C TYR A 271 11.36 9.59 5.44
N PHE A 272 10.60 8.99 4.53
CA PHE A 272 9.56 8.01 4.82
C PHE A 272 9.83 6.75 4.00
N SER A 273 10.11 5.62 4.67
CA SER A 273 10.53 4.39 3.98
C SER A 273 9.39 3.68 3.26
N GLY A 274 8.13 3.89 3.64
CA GLY A 274 7.08 2.93 3.34
C GLY A 274 7.48 1.56 3.88
N ASP A 275 7.03 0.49 3.25
CA ASP A 275 7.52 -0.86 3.52
C ASP A 275 8.77 -1.14 2.71
N SER A 276 9.83 -1.58 3.39
CA SER A 276 11.09 -1.90 2.73
C SER A 276 11.95 -2.88 3.51
N GLY A 277 12.34 -3.96 2.87
CA GLY A 277 13.47 -4.76 3.32
C GLY A 277 14.78 -3.97 3.21
N TYR A 278 15.76 -4.32 4.04
CA TYR A 278 17.08 -3.68 4.01
C TYR A 278 17.86 -4.06 2.75
N ALA A 279 18.32 -3.06 1.98
CA ALA A 279 19.16 -3.25 0.80
C ALA A 279 20.03 -2.00 0.54
N GLY A 280 20.78 -2.02 -0.55
CA GLY A 280 21.74 -0.95 -0.92
C GLY A 280 21.10 0.42 -1.14
N HIS A 281 19.82 0.48 -1.47
CA HIS A 281 19.08 1.72 -1.68
C HIS A 281 19.09 2.66 -0.47
N PHE A 282 19.07 2.15 0.78
CA PHE A 282 19.18 3.01 1.97
C PHE A 282 20.45 3.81 2.00
N LYS A 283 21.59 3.15 1.67
CA LYS A 283 22.88 3.84 1.59
C LYS A 283 22.86 4.87 0.46
N GLU A 284 22.37 4.51 -0.70
CA GLU A 284 22.30 5.40 -1.86
C GLU A 284 21.41 6.62 -1.63
N ILE A 285 20.25 6.43 -0.98
CA ILE A 285 19.37 7.53 -0.56
C ILE A 285 20.07 8.46 0.42
N GLY A 286 20.76 7.90 1.41
CA GLY A 286 21.56 8.68 2.35
C GLY A 286 22.68 9.49 1.69
N ASP A 287 23.40 8.88 0.75
CA ASP A 287 24.49 9.54 0.00
C ASP A 287 23.97 10.67 -0.92
N ARG A 288 22.83 10.48 -1.57
CA ARG A 288 22.27 11.43 -2.55
C ARG A 288 21.43 12.55 -1.93
N LEU A 289 20.65 12.20 -0.90
CA LEU A 289 19.60 13.07 -0.36
C LEU A 289 19.76 13.36 1.14
N GLY A 290 20.65 12.68 1.83
CA GLY A 290 20.92 12.89 3.25
C GLY A 290 21.83 14.08 3.52
N PRO A 291 22.09 14.41 4.80
CA PRO A 291 21.40 13.82 5.96
C PRO A 291 19.93 14.23 6.04
N PHE A 292 19.14 13.43 6.78
CA PHE A 292 17.74 13.75 7.08
C PHE A 292 17.61 14.20 8.55
N ASP A 293 16.74 15.19 8.78
CA ASP A 293 16.41 15.68 10.13
C ASP A 293 15.43 14.74 10.84
N LEU A 294 14.56 14.07 10.07
CA LEU A 294 13.59 13.10 10.58
C LEU A 294 13.43 11.93 9.60
N THR A 295 13.38 10.72 10.16
CA THR A 295 13.14 9.50 9.37
C THR A 295 12.01 8.67 9.99
N PHE A 296 11.10 8.21 9.15
CA PHE A 296 10.10 7.19 9.47
C PHE A 296 10.53 5.91 8.77
N ILE A 297 10.97 4.92 9.54
CA ILE A 297 11.52 3.66 9.02
C ILE A 297 10.60 2.52 9.40
N ASP A 298 10.27 1.67 8.44
CA ASP A 298 9.58 0.41 8.68
C ASP A 298 10.41 -0.48 9.62
N ALA A 299 9.75 -1.03 10.62
CA ALA A 299 10.32 -1.97 11.58
C ALA A 299 9.50 -3.27 11.66
N GLY A 300 8.58 -3.46 10.72
CA GLY A 300 7.67 -4.60 10.66
C GLY A 300 8.29 -5.84 10.05
N GLN A 301 7.66 -6.99 10.31
CA GLN A 301 8.01 -8.32 9.82
C GLN A 301 9.50 -8.67 9.94
N TYR A 302 10.08 -8.38 11.11
CA TYR A 302 11.49 -8.71 11.38
C TYR A 302 11.77 -10.18 11.10
N ASN A 303 12.71 -10.43 10.19
CA ASN A 303 13.21 -11.76 9.88
C ASN A 303 14.68 -11.65 9.47
N GLU A 304 15.53 -12.53 10.00
CA GLU A 304 16.98 -12.55 9.72
C GLU A 304 17.33 -12.94 8.26
N ARG A 305 16.37 -13.37 7.46
CA ARG A 305 16.59 -13.77 6.05
C ARG A 305 16.29 -12.65 5.06
N TRP A 306 15.45 -11.68 5.44
CA TRP A 306 15.06 -10.59 4.54
C TRP A 306 14.76 -9.30 5.29
#